data_f70061e5cc59d142b949783586c027cf
#
_entry.id   f70061e5cc59d142b949783586c027cf
#
_cell.length_a   1.000
_cell.length_b   1.000
_cell.length_c   1.000
_cell.angle_alpha   90.00
_cell.angle_beta   90.00
_cell.angle_gamma   90.00
#
_symmetry.space_group_name_H-M   'P 1'
#
loop_
_entity.id
_entity.type
_entity.pdbx_description
1 polymer ?
#
loop_
_entity_poly.entity_id
_entity_poly.type
_entity_poly.pdbx_seq_one_letter_code
_entity_poly.pdbx_strand_id
1 'polypeptide(L)'
;MKKTLLFLLLCSATLMQAQQDPHLALYVFNPTMYNPAYAGNAQDPELTLAYRNQWQGITGAPTTLFASGQSMVTDALGSGLMLQSDQLGPIQMTSVAADVNYRIRVSEQSKLAVGLRLGMSNYNEALTDLYVIDPNDPIFQSDINQWNPMVGYGAMVYGDRYYLSFSSPGILRTAQHFYASGGFALPVQADWDFRFSSQYKMVATAPGSLDLSPAMVYKRRYTLGATLRPGSAAGAWFHVRMPNGLTLGYSMERTTSDLAPFGPISHDFVLSL
;
A
#
# COMPACT_ATOMS: atom_id res chain seq x y z
N MET A 1 -7.12 27.50 -36.59
CA MET A 1 -7.03 27.73 -35.15
C MET A 1 -8.17 27.12 -34.33
N LYS A 2 -9.46 27.38 -34.58
CA LYS A 2 -10.59 26.79 -33.79
C LYS A 2 -10.65 25.26 -33.88
N LYS A 3 -10.36 24.63 -35.02
CA LYS A 3 -10.36 23.16 -35.19
C LYS A 3 -9.16 22.47 -34.48
N THR A 4 -8.02 23.16 -34.42
CA THR A 4 -6.83 22.64 -33.71
C THR A 4 -7.01 22.71 -32.19
N LEU A 5 -7.69 23.76 -31.70
CA LEU A 5 -8.02 23.92 -30.28
C LEU A 5 -9.04 22.85 -29.81
N LEU A 6 -10.03 22.54 -30.66
CA LEU A 6 -11.03 21.50 -30.40
C LEU A 6 -10.38 20.11 -30.37
N PHE A 7 -9.42 19.84 -31.23
CA PHE A 7 -8.68 18.56 -31.26
C PHE A 7 -7.78 18.41 -30.02
N LEU A 8 -7.12 19.47 -29.57
CA LEU A 8 -6.36 19.49 -28.32
C LEU A 8 -7.24 19.30 -27.07
N LEU A 9 -8.44 19.89 -27.06
CA LEU A 9 -9.42 19.67 -25.99
C LEU A 9 -9.99 18.25 -25.95
N LEU A 10 -10.23 17.64 -27.11
CA LEU A 10 -10.67 16.23 -27.23
C LEU A 10 -9.56 15.25 -26.81
N CYS A 11 -8.28 15.54 -27.10
CA CYS A 11 -7.15 14.73 -26.66
C CYS A 11 -6.88 14.84 -25.15
N SER A 12 -7.28 15.94 -24.48
CA SER A 12 -7.13 16.09 -23.04
C SER A 12 -8.20 15.36 -22.21
N ALA A 13 -9.34 15.01 -22.81
CA ALA A 13 -10.44 14.34 -22.12
C ALA A 13 -10.23 12.82 -21.92
N THR A 14 -9.22 12.21 -22.57
CA THR A 14 -8.97 10.74 -22.50
C THR A 14 -7.98 10.32 -21.39
N LEU A 15 -7.52 11.25 -20.55
CA LEU A 15 -6.46 10.98 -19.56
C LEU A 15 -6.95 10.90 -18.10
N MET A 16 -8.25 10.86 -17.84
CA MET A 16 -8.77 10.79 -16.48
C MET A 16 -9.16 9.35 -16.07
N GLN A 17 -8.18 8.44 -16.02
CA GLN A 17 -8.33 7.18 -15.28
C GLN A 17 -7.50 7.28 -13.98
N ALA A 18 -8.06 7.91 -12.97
CA ALA A 18 -7.43 8.08 -11.66
C ALA A 18 -7.72 6.87 -10.74
N GLN A 19 -7.36 5.65 -11.15
CA GLN A 19 -7.36 4.51 -10.24
C GLN A 19 -6.08 4.56 -9.41
N GLN A 20 -6.21 4.95 -8.14
CA GLN A 20 -5.10 4.94 -7.19
C GLN A 20 -5.18 3.69 -6.31
N ASP A 21 -4.07 2.95 -6.18
CA ASP A 21 -3.95 1.89 -5.17
C ASP A 21 -4.16 2.47 -3.76
N PRO A 22 -4.77 1.69 -2.85
CA PRO A 22 -4.94 2.08 -1.46
C PRO A 22 -3.63 2.52 -0.82
N HIS A 23 -3.71 3.52 0.00
CA HIS A 23 -2.55 4.10 0.67
C HIS A 23 -2.71 3.94 2.19
N LEU A 24 -2.04 2.96 2.79
CA LEU A 24 -2.08 2.77 4.23
C LEU A 24 -1.04 3.67 4.92
N ALA A 25 -1.45 4.33 6.00
CA ALA A 25 -0.52 5.07 6.87
C ALA A 25 0.48 4.12 7.54
N LEU A 26 0.06 2.89 7.80
CA LEU A 26 0.88 1.85 8.42
C LEU A 26 1.70 1.03 7.39
N TYR A 27 2.05 1.60 6.23
CA TYR A 27 2.87 0.92 5.20
C TYR A 27 4.20 0.39 5.74
N VAL A 28 4.76 1.05 6.76
CA VAL A 28 6.02 0.64 7.40
C VAL A 28 5.94 -0.71 8.12
N PHE A 29 4.73 -1.16 8.50
CA PHE A 29 4.50 -2.45 9.16
C PHE A 29 4.01 -3.54 8.20
N ASN A 30 3.72 -3.17 6.96
CA ASN A 30 3.25 -4.11 5.95
C ASN A 30 3.85 -3.80 4.56
N PRO A 31 5.18 -3.77 4.46
CA PRO A 31 5.84 -3.41 3.21
C PRO A 31 5.64 -4.45 2.09
N THR A 32 5.29 -5.70 2.42
CA THR A 32 4.98 -6.75 1.43
C THR A 32 3.79 -6.39 0.56
N MET A 33 2.85 -5.59 1.05
CA MET A 33 1.74 -5.08 0.24
C MET A 33 2.24 -4.39 -1.05
N TYR A 34 3.31 -3.61 -0.93
CA TYR A 34 3.85 -2.79 -2.00
C TYR A 34 5.05 -3.40 -2.72
N ASN A 35 5.82 -4.27 -2.05
CA ASN A 35 7.08 -4.77 -2.60
C ASN A 35 7.32 -6.25 -2.26
N PRO A 36 7.31 -7.16 -3.26
CA PRO A 36 7.55 -8.59 -3.05
C PRO A 36 8.96 -8.91 -2.54
N ALA A 37 9.94 -8.00 -2.63
CA ALA A 37 11.27 -8.22 -2.10
C ALA A 37 11.32 -8.31 -0.56
N TYR A 38 10.23 -7.94 0.14
CA TYR A 38 10.12 -8.11 1.59
C TYR A 38 9.62 -9.49 2.01
N ALA A 39 9.06 -10.29 1.08
CA ALA A 39 8.46 -11.58 1.41
C ALA A 39 9.45 -12.53 2.08
N GLY A 40 9.10 -13.07 3.26
CA GLY A 40 9.95 -13.98 4.03
C GLY A 40 11.28 -13.36 4.47
N ASN A 41 11.35 -12.05 4.68
CA ASN A 41 12.57 -11.38 5.16
C ASN A 41 12.72 -11.49 6.69
N ALA A 42 11.66 -11.79 7.42
CA ALA A 42 11.72 -12.12 8.84
C ALA A 42 12.31 -13.53 9.04
N GLN A 43 12.94 -13.78 10.19
CA GLN A 43 13.49 -15.10 10.54
C GLN A 43 12.37 -16.10 10.82
N ASP A 44 11.33 -15.64 11.50
CA ASP A 44 10.16 -16.47 11.84
C ASP A 44 9.04 -16.26 10.81
N PRO A 45 8.15 -17.27 10.61
CA PRO A 45 6.93 -17.07 9.85
C PRO A 45 6.12 -15.91 10.43
N GLU A 46 5.58 -15.09 9.56
CA GLU A 46 4.79 -13.93 9.94
C GLU A 46 3.43 -13.97 9.25
N LEU A 47 2.37 -13.77 10.01
CA LEU A 47 1.02 -13.55 9.51
C LEU A 47 0.60 -12.12 9.84
N THR A 48 0.17 -11.36 8.84
CA THR A 48 -0.29 -9.97 9.01
C THR A 48 -1.69 -9.80 8.47
N LEU A 49 -2.54 -9.14 9.27
CA LEU A 49 -3.84 -8.65 8.88
C LEU A 49 -3.86 -7.13 9.01
N ALA A 50 -4.35 -6.44 8.00
CA ALA A 50 -4.52 -4.99 8.04
C ALA A 50 -5.92 -4.60 7.53
N TYR A 51 -6.51 -3.60 8.17
CA TYR A 51 -7.78 -3.03 7.79
C TYR A 51 -7.67 -1.52 7.78
N ARG A 52 -8.14 -0.89 6.71
CA ARG A 52 -8.26 0.56 6.57
C ARG A 52 -9.69 0.95 6.29
N ASN A 53 -10.16 1.94 7.04
CA ASN A 53 -11.39 2.67 6.76
C ASN A 53 -11.02 4.12 6.48
N GLN A 54 -11.12 4.52 5.23
CA GLN A 54 -10.78 5.87 4.79
C GLN A 54 -12.02 6.76 4.80
N TRP A 55 -11.88 8.04 5.22
CA TRP A 55 -12.95 9.04 5.22
C TRP A 55 -14.21 8.59 5.95
N GLN A 56 -14.04 8.20 7.20
CA GLN A 56 -15.14 7.73 8.04
C GLN A 56 -16.32 8.70 8.05
N GLY A 57 -17.53 8.15 7.87
CA GLY A 57 -18.79 8.91 7.82
C GLY A 57 -19.26 9.26 6.42
N ILE A 58 -18.47 8.99 5.37
CA ILE A 58 -18.89 9.13 3.97
C ILE A 58 -19.44 7.80 3.47
N THR A 59 -20.64 7.80 2.92
CA THR A 59 -21.24 6.60 2.31
C THR A 59 -20.44 6.20 1.06
N GLY A 60 -20.06 4.92 0.95
CA GLY A 60 -19.23 4.42 -0.16
C GLY A 60 -17.76 4.80 -0.06
N ALA A 61 -17.29 5.33 1.07
CA ALA A 61 -15.89 5.63 1.30
C ALA A 61 -15.00 4.39 1.19
N PRO A 62 -13.72 4.55 0.79
CA PRO A 62 -12.82 3.43 0.56
C PRO A 62 -12.57 2.60 1.82
N THR A 63 -12.64 1.28 1.69
CA THR A 63 -12.19 0.32 2.69
C THR A 63 -11.21 -0.66 2.08
N THR A 64 -10.16 -0.99 2.81
CA THR A 64 -9.15 -1.97 2.41
C THR A 64 -9.02 -3.03 3.48
N LEU A 65 -9.09 -4.28 3.08
CA LEU A 65 -8.70 -5.44 3.87
C LEU A 65 -7.48 -6.09 3.24
N PHE A 66 -6.45 -6.35 4.02
CA PHE A 66 -5.24 -7.02 3.58
C PHE A 66 -4.88 -8.14 4.54
N ALA A 67 -4.48 -9.29 3.98
CA ALA A 67 -3.92 -10.41 4.73
C ALA A 67 -2.66 -10.90 4.01
N SER A 68 -1.61 -11.20 4.74
CA SER A 68 -0.42 -11.84 4.20
C SER A 68 0.17 -12.85 5.17
N GLY A 69 0.67 -13.95 4.62
CA GLY A 69 1.50 -14.91 5.34
C GLY A 69 2.83 -15.03 4.64
N GLN A 70 3.94 -14.97 5.36
CA GLN A 70 5.27 -15.03 4.79
C GLN A 70 6.21 -15.87 5.64
N SER A 71 7.18 -16.50 5.01
CA SER A 71 8.18 -17.31 5.70
C SER A 71 9.48 -17.34 4.92
N MET A 72 10.56 -17.48 5.65
CA MET A 72 11.85 -17.86 5.11
C MET A 72 11.82 -19.33 4.73
N VAL A 73 12.15 -19.66 3.47
CA VAL A 73 12.27 -21.04 2.98
C VAL A 73 13.69 -21.55 3.16
N THR A 74 14.67 -20.70 2.86
CA THR A 74 16.11 -20.88 3.13
C THR A 74 16.73 -19.54 3.49
N ASP A 75 17.99 -19.52 3.91
CA ASP A 75 18.71 -18.27 4.20
C ASP A 75 18.72 -17.27 3.02
N ALA A 76 18.60 -17.77 1.80
CA ALA A 76 18.59 -16.97 0.58
C ALA A 76 17.19 -16.80 -0.02
N LEU A 77 16.23 -17.68 0.31
CA LEU A 77 14.93 -17.71 -0.34
C LEU A 77 13.81 -17.44 0.68
N GLY A 78 12.98 -16.47 0.39
CA GLY A 78 11.74 -16.17 1.10
C GLY A 78 10.52 -16.38 0.21
N SER A 79 9.38 -16.63 0.82
CA SER A 79 8.09 -16.76 0.13
C SER A 79 6.98 -16.09 0.93
N GLY A 80 5.91 -15.72 0.24
CA GLY A 80 4.72 -15.15 0.86
C GLY A 80 3.48 -15.35 0.01
N LEU A 81 2.34 -15.28 0.67
CA LEU A 81 1.03 -15.23 0.05
C LEU A 81 0.34 -13.96 0.53
N MET A 82 -0.41 -13.30 -0.35
CA MET A 82 -1.21 -12.13 0.00
C MET A 82 -2.62 -12.24 -0.56
N LEU A 83 -3.54 -11.70 0.20
CA LEU A 83 -4.93 -11.41 -0.17
C LEU A 83 -5.20 -9.94 0.12
N GLN A 84 -5.77 -9.22 -0.83
CA GLN A 84 -6.18 -7.83 -0.67
C GLN A 84 -7.58 -7.67 -1.24
N SER A 85 -8.44 -6.94 -0.54
CA SER A 85 -9.76 -6.56 -1.01
C SER A 85 -9.94 -5.07 -0.74
N ASP A 86 -10.19 -4.32 -1.82
CA ASP A 86 -10.46 -2.88 -1.79
C ASP A 86 -11.86 -2.64 -2.28
N GLN A 87 -12.62 -1.84 -1.55
CA GLN A 87 -13.95 -1.44 -1.92
C GLN A 87 -14.05 0.09 -1.96
N LEU A 88 -14.60 0.62 -3.04
CA LEU A 88 -14.87 2.05 -3.24
C LEU A 88 -16.25 2.20 -3.90
N GLY A 89 -17.24 2.58 -3.12
CA GLY A 89 -18.63 2.62 -3.60
C GLY A 89 -19.06 1.26 -4.17
N PRO A 90 -19.52 1.20 -5.44
CA PRO A 90 -19.94 -0.03 -6.10
C PRO A 90 -18.76 -0.89 -6.60
N ILE A 91 -17.53 -0.34 -6.59
CA ILE A 91 -16.35 -1.01 -7.11
C ILE A 91 -15.71 -1.83 -6.01
N GLN A 92 -15.45 -3.11 -6.27
CA GLN A 92 -14.66 -4.00 -5.43
C GLN A 92 -13.50 -4.59 -6.25
N MET A 93 -12.29 -4.49 -5.72
CA MET A 93 -11.11 -5.11 -6.30
C MET A 93 -10.53 -6.11 -5.32
N THR A 94 -10.50 -7.41 -5.70
CA THR A 94 -9.92 -8.47 -4.87
C THR A 94 -8.72 -9.07 -5.58
N SER A 95 -7.57 -9.12 -4.91
CA SER A 95 -6.32 -9.63 -5.43
C SER A 95 -5.79 -10.75 -4.56
N VAL A 96 -5.30 -11.82 -5.20
CA VAL A 96 -4.59 -12.94 -4.56
C VAL A 96 -3.26 -13.10 -5.27
N ALA A 97 -2.16 -13.16 -4.52
CA ALA A 97 -0.84 -13.33 -5.11
C ALA A 97 0.11 -14.13 -4.23
N ALA A 98 1.07 -14.77 -4.90
CA ALA A 98 2.24 -15.37 -4.29
C ALA A 98 3.49 -14.54 -4.60
N ASP A 99 4.32 -14.37 -3.58
CA ASP A 99 5.59 -13.66 -3.65
C ASP A 99 6.74 -14.64 -3.42
N VAL A 100 7.81 -14.44 -4.18
CA VAL A 100 9.10 -15.13 -3.99
C VAL A 100 10.20 -14.07 -3.94
N ASN A 101 11.08 -14.19 -2.97
CA ASN A 101 12.20 -13.28 -2.76
C ASN A 101 13.50 -14.08 -2.71
N TYR A 102 14.52 -13.63 -3.45
CA TYR A 102 15.88 -14.13 -3.40
C TYR A 102 16.83 -13.08 -2.84
N ARG A 103 17.63 -13.48 -1.83
CA ARG A 103 18.55 -12.61 -1.10
C ARG A 103 20.00 -12.93 -1.41
N ILE A 104 20.78 -11.89 -1.73
CA ILE A 104 22.20 -11.98 -2.03
C ILE A 104 22.95 -11.10 -1.02
N ARG A 105 24.01 -11.62 -0.42
CA ARG A 105 24.93 -10.82 0.38
C ARG A 105 25.79 -9.99 -0.58
N VAL A 106 25.71 -8.67 -0.50
CA VAL A 106 26.48 -7.73 -1.32
C VAL A 106 27.75 -7.30 -0.58
N SER A 107 27.68 -7.18 0.75
CA SER A 107 28.82 -6.89 1.61
C SER A 107 28.61 -7.57 2.97
N GLU A 108 29.56 -7.38 3.91
CA GLU A 108 29.42 -7.87 5.29
C GLU A 108 28.19 -7.28 6.00
N GLN A 109 27.81 -6.05 5.66
CA GLN A 109 26.74 -5.28 6.32
C GLN A 109 25.49 -5.10 5.48
N SER A 110 25.50 -5.53 4.20
CA SER A 110 24.41 -5.24 3.25
C SER A 110 23.98 -6.47 2.49
N LYS A 111 22.67 -6.58 2.31
CA LYS A 111 22.02 -7.60 1.47
C LYS A 111 21.20 -6.92 0.38
N LEU A 112 21.12 -7.54 -0.79
CA LEU A 112 20.20 -7.23 -1.86
C LEU A 112 19.13 -8.31 -1.88
N ALA A 113 17.87 -7.93 -1.83
CA ALA A 113 16.73 -8.81 -2.06
C ALA A 113 16.06 -8.43 -3.38
N VAL A 114 15.72 -9.43 -4.18
CA VAL A 114 14.94 -9.28 -5.42
C VAL A 114 13.71 -10.15 -5.31
N GLY A 115 12.53 -9.56 -5.52
CA GLY A 115 11.24 -10.23 -5.36
C GLY A 115 10.44 -10.24 -6.65
N LEU A 116 9.68 -11.30 -6.84
CA LEU A 116 8.68 -11.46 -7.88
C LEU A 116 7.33 -11.77 -7.25
N ARG A 117 6.27 -11.22 -7.83
CA ARG A 117 4.87 -11.44 -7.48
C ARG A 117 4.13 -12.01 -8.68
N LEU A 118 3.38 -13.07 -8.44
CA LEU A 118 2.46 -13.65 -9.42
C LEU A 118 1.11 -13.84 -8.77
N GLY A 119 0.04 -13.46 -9.46
CA GLY A 119 -1.30 -13.54 -8.91
C GLY A 119 -2.38 -13.20 -9.90
N MET A 120 -3.56 -12.98 -9.36
CA MET A 120 -4.74 -12.55 -10.10
C MET A 120 -5.48 -11.47 -9.32
N SER A 121 -6.11 -10.56 -10.04
CA SER A 121 -6.98 -9.51 -9.50
C SER A 121 -8.34 -9.60 -10.17
N ASN A 122 -9.38 -9.65 -9.37
CA ASN A 122 -10.76 -9.53 -9.81
C ASN A 122 -11.20 -8.07 -9.67
N TYR A 123 -11.71 -7.48 -10.73
CA TYR A 123 -12.40 -6.19 -10.73
C TYR A 123 -13.90 -6.46 -10.86
N ASN A 124 -14.66 -6.05 -9.86
CA ASN A 124 -16.10 -6.16 -9.83
C ASN A 124 -16.72 -4.77 -9.63
N GLU A 125 -17.68 -4.42 -10.48
CA GLU A 125 -18.43 -3.17 -10.38
C GLU A 125 -19.92 -3.47 -10.46
N ALA A 126 -20.62 -3.29 -9.34
CA ALA A 126 -22.04 -3.55 -9.17
C ALA A 126 -22.87 -2.35 -9.69
N LEU A 127 -22.98 -2.26 -11.00
CA LEU A 127 -23.71 -1.17 -11.69
C LEU A 127 -25.22 -1.29 -11.51
N THR A 128 -25.73 -2.53 -11.42
CA THR A 128 -27.17 -2.82 -11.27
C THR A 128 -27.73 -2.41 -9.91
N ASP A 129 -26.88 -2.26 -8.90
CA ASP A 129 -27.26 -1.83 -7.54
C ASP A 129 -27.35 -0.30 -7.39
N LEU A 130 -26.94 0.43 -8.44
CA LEU A 130 -26.94 1.89 -8.41
C LEU A 130 -28.33 2.48 -8.64
N TYR A 131 -28.70 3.48 -7.85
CA TYR A 131 -29.88 4.28 -8.13
C TYR A 131 -29.57 5.24 -9.28
N VAL A 132 -30.21 5.01 -10.43
CA VAL A 132 -30.00 5.77 -11.67
C VAL A 132 -31.28 6.50 -12.08
N ILE A 133 -31.11 7.64 -12.75
CA ILE A 133 -32.25 8.46 -13.22
C ILE A 133 -33.01 7.77 -14.37
N ASP A 134 -32.27 7.11 -15.28
CA ASP A 134 -32.85 6.30 -16.36
C ASP A 134 -32.56 4.81 -16.14
N PRO A 135 -33.51 4.02 -15.64
CA PRO A 135 -33.33 2.58 -15.43
C PRO A 135 -33.13 1.78 -16.73
N ASN A 136 -33.41 2.36 -17.91
CA ASN A 136 -33.22 1.69 -19.19
C ASN A 136 -31.87 2.01 -19.84
N ASP A 137 -31.00 2.78 -19.20
CA ASP A 137 -29.66 3.03 -19.72
C ASP A 137 -28.88 1.70 -19.77
N PRO A 138 -28.41 1.25 -20.94
CA PRO A 138 -27.73 -0.04 -21.12
C PRO A 138 -26.48 -0.21 -20.27
N ILE A 139 -25.84 0.88 -19.85
CA ILE A 139 -24.62 0.85 -19.01
C ILE A 139 -24.92 0.25 -17.63
N PHE A 140 -26.11 0.50 -17.08
CA PHE A 140 -26.49 0.07 -15.73
C PHE A 140 -27.29 -1.24 -15.72
N GLN A 141 -27.43 -1.93 -16.85
CA GLN A 141 -28.18 -3.18 -16.94
C GLN A 141 -27.37 -4.44 -16.64
N SER A 142 -26.04 -4.33 -16.50
CA SER A 142 -25.18 -5.46 -16.19
C SER A 142 -23.97 -5.03 -15.38
N ASP A 143 -23.59 -5.87 -14.42
CA ASP A 143 -22.38 -5.69 -13.64
C ASP A 143 -21.14 -6.03 -14.46
N ILE A 144 -20.01 -5.40 -14.10
CA ILE A 144 -18.72 -5.74 -14.66
C ILE A 144 -18.01 -6.68 -13.69
N ASN A 145 -17.55 -7.83 -14.19
CA ASN A 145 -16.73 -8.77 -13.41
C ASN A 145 -15.60 -9.30 -14.29
N GLN A 146 -14.36 -8.92 -13.96
CA GLN A 146 -13.19 -9.24 -14.78
C GLN A 146 -12.03 -9.74 -13.93
N TRP A 147 -11.47 -10.89 -14.34
CA TRP A 147 -10.23 -11.40 -13.76
C TRP A 147 -9.03 -11.00 -14.62
N ASN A 148 -8.02 -10.41 -14.01
CA ASN A 148 -6.81 -9.97 -14.67
C ASN A 148 -5.59 -10.61 -14.02
N PRO A 149 -4.61 -11.09 -14.79
CA PRO A 149 -3.36 -11.57 -14.24
C PRO A 149 -2.60 -10.41 -13.57
N MET A 150 -1.92 -10.72 -12.48
CA MET A 150 -1.07 -9.78 -11.76
C MET A 150 0.36 -10.29 -11.75
N VAL A 151 1.27 -9.47 -12.26
CA VAL A 151 2.72 -9.70 -12.21
C VAL A 151 3.35 -8.47 -11.58
N GLY A 152 4.20 -8.67 -10.59
CA GLY A 152 4.91 -7.59 -9.91
C GLY A 152 6.36 -7.95 -9.68
N TYR A 153 7.17 -6.95 -9.42
CA TYR A 153 8.57 -7.11 -9.05
C TYR A 153 8.99 -6.07 -8.02
N GLY A 154 10.10 -6.37 -7.37
CA GLY A 154 10.71 -5.43 -6.46
C GLY A 154 12.15 -5.77 -6.16
N ALA A 155 12.88 -4.78 -5.69
CA ALA A 155 14.23 -4.92 -5.20
C ALA A 155 14.41 -4.10 -3.93
N MET A 156 15.30 -4.55 -3.05
CA MET A 156 15.61 -3.86 -1.80
C MET A 156 17.08 -4.11 -1.45
N VAL A 157 17.81 -3.04 -1.18
CA VAL A 157 19.11 -3.10 -0.50
C VAL A 157 18.88 -2.72 0.96
N TYR A 158 19.36 -3.54 1.88
CA TYR A 158 19.15 -3.31 3.30
C TYR A 158 20.31 -3.81 4.14
N GLY A 159 20.45 -3.20 5.30
CA GLY A 159 21.35 -3.58 6.37
C GLY A 159 20.62 -3.54 7.71
N ASP A 160 21.36 -3.62 8.82
CA ASP A 160 20.77 -3.65 10.15
C ASP A 160 19.98 -2.38 10.51
N ARG A 161 20.35 -1.25 9.90
CA ARG A 161 19.82 0.07 10.28
C ARG A 161 19.31 0.92 9.13
N TYR A 162 19.28 0.41 7.92
CA TYR A 162 18.78 1.14 6.77
C TYR A 162 18.20 0.20 5.72
N TYR A 163 17.36 0.75 4.87
CA TYR A 163 16.90 0.10 3.65
C TYR A 163 16.62 1.13 2.57
N LEU A 164 16.73 0.69 1.33
CA LEU A 164 16.29 1.41 0.14
C LEU A 164 15.63 0.39 -0.79
N SER A 165 14.44 0.68 -1.27
CA SER A 165 13.69 -0.26 -2.10
C SER A 165 12.96 0.42 -3.24
N PHE A 166 12.74 -0.36 -4.30
CA PHE A 166 11.95 0.02 -5.46
C PHE A 166 11.09 -1.16 -5.89
N SER A 167 9.85 -0.89 -6.34
CA SER A 167 8.93 -1.95 -6.74
C SER A 167 7.81 -1.45 -7.66
N SER A 168 7.22 -2.40 -8.38
CA SER A 168 5.91 -2.29 -9.00
C SER A 168 5.13 -3.56 -8.71
N PRO A 169 4.11 -3.52 -7.83
CA PRO A 169 3.36 -4.71 -7.41
C PRO A 169 2.42 -5.25 -8.47
N GLY A 170 2.19 -4.51 -9.58
CA GLY A 170 1.29 -4.93 -10.65
C GLY A 170 1.58 -4.21 -11.96
N ILE A 171 2.49 -4.76 -12.79
CA ILE A 171 2.91 -4.15 -14.07
C ILE A 171 1.90 -4.32 -15.20
N LEU A 172 0.94 -5.25 -15.07
CA LEU A 172 -0.07 -5.52 -16.09
C LEU A 172 -1.35 -4.69 -15.86
N ARG A 173 -1.39 -3.83 -14.85
CA ARG A 173 -2.52 -2.93 -14.60
C ARG A 173 -2.51 -1.77 -15.58
N THR A 174 -3.69 -1.28 -15.94
CA THR A 174 -3.87 -0.09 -16.80
C THR A 174 -3.19 1.15 -16.20
N ALA A 175 -3.32 1.35 -14.87
CA ALA A 175 -2.57 2.35 -14.13
C ALA A 175 -1.41 1.66 -13.39
N GLN A 176 -0.21 1.77 -13.94
CA GLN A 176 0.99 1.21 -13.31
C GLN A 176 1.40 2.06 -12.11
N HIS A 177 1.66 1.39 -11.00
CA HIS A 177 2.15 1.98 -9.77
C HIS A 177 3.60 1.59 -9.53
N PHE A 178 4.43 2.57 -9.21
CA PHE A 178 5.81 2.37 -8.79
C PHE A 178 6.00 2.95 -7.40
N TYR A 179 6.74 2.25 -6.57
CA TYR A 179 7.06 2.65 -5.20
C TYR A 179 8.57 2.71 -5.01
N ALA A 180 9.06 3.86 -4.55
CA ALA A 180 10.42 4.02 -4.06
C ALA A 180 10.34 4.28 -2.55
N SER A 181 10.96 3.43 -1.73
CA SER A 181 10.90 3.57 -0.29
C SER A 181 12.30 3.50 0.31
N GLY A 182 12.50 4.19 1.40
CA GLY A 182 13.75 4.15 2.14
C GLY A 182 13.55 4.53 3.60
N GLY A 183 14.48 4.09 4.43
CA GLY A 183 14.43 4.40 5.84
C GLY A 183 15.70 4.04 6.58
N PHE A 184 15.81 4.56 7.80
CA PHE A 184 16.92 4.28 8.69
C PHE A 184 16.48 4.26 10.15
N ALA A 185 17.31 3.64 11.01
CA ALA A 185 17.15 3.60 12.44
C ALA A 185 18.43 4.11 13.12
N LEU A 186 18.26 5.02 14.07
CA LEU A 186 19.37 5.59 14.86
C LEU A 186 19.13 5.34 16.34
N PRO A 187 20.06 4.73 17.08
CA PRO A 187 19.97 4.66 18.52
C PRO A 187 20.16 6.07 19.11
N VAL A 188 19.23 6.49 19.97
CA VAL A 188 19.27 7.80 20.63
C VAL A 188 19.76 7.65 22.07
N GLN A 189 19.24 6.64 22.77
CA GLN A 189 19.62 6.26 24.14
C GLN A 189 19.54 4.73 24.29
N ALA A 190 19.94 4.20 25.46
CA ALA A 190 19.98 2.75 25.70
C ALA A 190 18.70 1.99 25.32
N ASP A 191 17.55 2.58 25.59
CA ASP A 191 16.22 1.98 25.33
C ASP A 191 15.45 2.64 24.17
N TRP A 192 16.01 3.66 23.52
CA TRP A 192 15.32 4.47 22.53
C TRP A 192 16.03 4.47 21.18
N ASP A 193 15.27 4.12 20.14
CA ASP A 193 15.68 4.29 18.74
C ASP A 193 14.78 5.33 18.07
N PHE A 194 15.36 6.21 17.27
CA PHE A 194 14.65 7.01 16.29
C PHE A 194 14.60 6.24 14.98
N ARG A 195 13.43 6.16 14.36
CA ARG A 195 13.24 5.59 13.02
C ARG A 195 12.65 6.63 12.09
N PHE A 196 13.14 6.64 10.88
CA PHE A 196 12.57 7.43 9.80
C PHE A 196 12.33 6.52 8.62
N SER A 197 11.13 6.60 8.04
CA SER A 197 10.76 5.92 6.81
C SER A 197 10.13 6.90 5.85
N SER A 198 10.35 6.70 4.56
CA SER A 198 9.70 7.46 3.50
C SER A 198 9.29 6.53 2.38
N GLN A 199 8.17 6.85 1.72
CA GLN A 199 7.69 6.17 0.53
C GLN A 199 7.22 7.20 -0.49
N TYR A 200 7.74 7.10 -1.71
CA TYR A 200 7.27 7.87 -2.84
C TYR A 200 6.52 6.93 -3.80
N LYS A 201 5.25 7.22 -4.01
CA LYS A 201 4.36 6.53 -4.92
C LYS A 201 4.28 7.32 -6.22
N MET A 202 4.56 6.67 -7.33
CA MET A 202 4.42 7.19 -8.70
C MET A 202 3.30 6.45 -9.40
N VAL A 203 2.44 7.19 -10.07
CA VAL A 203 1.35 6.65 -10.91
C VAL A 203 1.46 7.31 -12.26
N ALA A 204 1.39 6.55 -13.36
CA ALA A 204 1.59 7.09 -14.70
C ALA A 204 0.57 8.19 -15.07
N THR A 205 -0.62 8.17 -14.46
CA THR A 205 -1.76 9.04 -14.80
C THR A 205 -2.13 10.04 -13.70
N ALA A 206 -1.36 10.12 -12.61
CA ALA A 206 -1.67 11.01 -11.48
C ALA A 206 -0.40 11.62 -10.87
N PRO A 207 -0.50 12.77 -10.16
CA PRO A 207 0.62 13.31 -9.40
C PRO A 207 1.16 12.28 -8.39
N GLY A 208 2.50 12.24 -8.25
CA GLY A 208 3.16 11.41 -7.26
C GLY A 208 2.80 11.82 -5.83
N SER A 209 2.88 10.88 -4.90
CA SER A 209 2.60 11.11 -3.46
C SER A 209 3.82 10.70 -2.64
N LEU A 210 4.22 11.55 -1.71
CA LEU A 210 5.32 11.31 -0.78
C LEU A 210 4.77 11.14 0.64
N ASP A 211 5.12 10.01 1.28
CA ASP A 211 4.87 9.78 2.70
C ASP A 211 6.17 9.88 3.48
N LEU A 212 6.12 10.56 4.61
CA LEU A 212 7.19 10.70 5.58
C LEU A 212 6.70 10.18 6.92
N SER A 213 7.44 9.26 7.54
CA SER A 213 7.03 8.61 8.78
C SER A 213 8.18 8.59 9.81
N PRO A 214 8.37 9.69 10.56
CA PRO A 214 9.24 9.70 11.73
C PRO A 214 8.59 8.93 12.89
N ALA A 215 9.39 8.21 13.67
CA ALA A 215 8.92 7.45 14.82
C ALA A 215 9.98 7.31 15.92
N MET A 216 9.51 7.16 17.16
CA MET A 216 10.32 6.81 18.32
C MET A 216 9.95 5.39 18.77
N VAL A 217 10.97 4.56 19.00
CA VAL A 217 10.83 3.18 19.46
C VAL A 217 11.41 3.06 20.86
N TYR A 218 10.60 2.59 21.79
CA TYR A 218 11.03 2.34 23.17
C TYR A 218 11.13 0.84 23.45
N LYS A 219 12.28 0.41 23.94
CA LYS A 219 12.59 -0.98 24.30
C LYS A 219 12.30 -1.99 23.20
N ARG A 220 12.38 -1.58 21.91
CA ARG A 220 12.03 -2.39 20.72
C ARG A 220 10.62 -2.96 20.78
N ARG A 221 9.76 -2.39 21.62
CA ARG A 221 8.41 -2.90 21.91
C ARG A 221 7.33 -1.88 21.60
N TYR A 222 7.50 -0.65 22.02
CA TYR A 222 6.51 0.41 21.83
C TYR A 222 7.03 1.38 20.77
N THR A 223 6.21 1.64 19.77
CA THR A 223 6.56 2.61 18.73
C THR A 223 5.45 3.65 18.65
N LEU A 224 5.83 4.92 18.65
CA LEU A 224 4.94 6.04 18.39
C LEU A 224 5.51 6.81 17.21
N GLY A 225 4.69 7.09 16.22
CA GLY A 225 5.10 7.79 15.01
C GLY A 225 4.06 8.75 14.49
N ALA A 226 4.47 9.52 13.50
CA ALA A 226 3.61 10.38 12.73
C ALA A 226 3.69 10.01 11.25
N THR A 227 2.64 10.31 10.50
CA THR A 227 2.63 10.24 9.03
C THR A 227 2.35 11.63 8.49
N LEU A 228 3.17 12.07 7.55
CA LEU A 228 3.00 13.33 6.85
C LEU A 228 2.98 13.04 5.34
N ARG A 229 1.89 13.41 4.69
CA ARG A 229 1.73 13.35 3.23
C ARG A 229 1.44 14.77 2.76
N PRO A 230 2.49 15.52 2.34
CA PRO A 230 2.36 16.92 1.96
C PRO A 230 1.22 17.15 0.95
N GLY A 231 0.34 18.11 1.25
CA GLY A 231 -0.81 18.43 0.41
C GLY A 231 -1.97 17.43 0.44
N SER A 232 -1.91 16.37 1.25
CA SER A 232 -2.93 15.32 1.25
C SER A 232 -3.41 14.91 2.63
N ALA A 233 -2.53 14.50 3.54
CA ALA A 233 -2.91 14.02 4.86
C ALA A 233 -1.80 14.18 5.91
N ALA A 234 -2.19 14.22 7.17
CA ALA A 234 -1.30 14.12 8.32
C ALA A 234 -1.94 13.25 9.40
N GLY A 235 -1.13 12.47 10.10
CA GLY A 235 -1.64 11.54 11.10
C GLY A 235 -0.61 11.16 12.15
N ALA A 236 -1.07 10.37 13.10
CA ALA A 236 -0.25 9.74 14.12
C ALA A 236 -0.60 8.25 14.20
N TRP A 237 0.36 7.46 14.64
CA TRP A 237 0.17 6.03 14.77
C TRP A 237 0.98 5.48 15.94
N PHE A 238 0.51 4.38 16.50
CA PHE A 238 1.25 3.61 17.47
C PHE A 238 1.30 2.14 17.09
N HIS A 239 2.31 1.44 17.61
CA HIS A 239 2.53 0.03 17.38
C HIS A 239 3.10 -0.60 18.64
N VAL A 240 2.57 -1.74 19.06
CA VAL A 240 2.99 -2.44 20.28
C VAL A 240 3.26 -3.90 19.96
N ARG A 241 4.47 -4.37 20.27
CA ARG A 241 4.84 -5.78 20.21
C ARG A 241 4.71 -6.42 21.60
N MET A 242 3.89 -7.45 21.69
CA MET A 242 3.71 -8.21 22.93
C MET A 242 4.80 -9.26 23.13
N PRO A 243 5.01 -9.75 24.37
CA PRO A 243 6.04 -10.76 24.63
C PRO A 243 5.86 -12.09 23.90
N ASN A 244 4.63 -12.43 23.54
CA ASN A 244 4.25 -13.63 22.78
C ASN A 244 4.42 -13.47 21.26
N GLY A 245 5.02 -12.38 20.78
CA GLY A 245 5.21 -12.09 19.35
C GLY A 245 4.09 -11.28 18.71
N LEU A 246 2.88 -11.32 19.27
CA LEU A 246 1.73 -10.58 18.75
C LEU A 246 2.02 -9.08 18.69
N THR A 247 1.69 -8.48 17.58
CA THR A 247 1.88 -7.07 17.32
C THR A 247 0.56 -6.39 16.95
N LEU A 248 0.28 -5.26 17.58
CA LEU A 248 -0.89 -4.44 17.30
C LEU A 248 -0.45 -3.05 16.84
N GLY A 249 -1.01 -2.58 15.75
CA GLY A 249 -0.81 -1.23 15.22
C GLY A 249 -2.14 -0.53 14.97
N TYR A 250 -2.15 0.77 15.22
CA TYR A 250 -3.27 1.64 14.89
C TYR A 250 -2.77 2.98 14.40
N SER A 251 -3.42 3.51 13.38
CA SER A 251 -3.21 4.88 12.91
C SER A 251 -4.51 5.66 12.78
N MET A 252 -4.38 6.96 12.90
CA MET A 252 -5.42 7.91 12.58
C MET A 252 -4.80 9.01 11.70
N GLU A 253 -5.35 9.20 10.51
CA GLU A 253 -4.97 10.27 9.57
C GLU A 253 -6.12 11.24 9.37
N ARG A 254 -5.80 12.51 9.27
CA ARG A 254 -6.71 13.57 8.84
C ARG A 254 -6.30 14.05 7.46
N THR A 255 -7.28 14.16 6.56
CA THR A 255 -7.11 14.77 5.25
C THR A 255 -6.81 16.27 5.42
N THR A 256 -5.81 16.78 4.69
CA THR A 256 -5.38 18.20 4.71
C THR A 256 -5.52 18.88 3.35
N SER A 257 -5.97 18.15 2.31
CA SER A 257 -6.28 18.67 0.99
C SER A 257 -7.64 19.40 0.97
N ASP A 258 -8.06 19.88 -0.19
CA ASP A 258 -9.36 20.53 -0.42
C ASP A 258 -10.55 19.59 -0.11
N LEU A 259 -10.31 18.29 0.04
CA LEU A 259 -11.31 17.32 0.48
C LEU A 259 -11.52 17.29 2.01
N ALA A 260 -10.70 17.98 2.79
CA ALA A 260 -10.77 18.01 4.25
C ALA A 260 -12.16 18.35 4.83
N PRO A 261 -12.99 19.24 4.21
CA PRO A 261 -14.32 19.51 4.72
C PRO A 261 -15.30 18.34 4.59
N PHE A 262 -15.04 17.38 3.69
CA PHE A 262 -15.98 16.32 3.35
C PHE A 262 -15.67 14.97 3.99
N GLY A 263 -14.39 14.70 4.33
CA GLY A 263 -14.03 13.42 4.86
C GLY A 263 -12.76 13.48 5.70
N PRO A 264 -12.88 13.83 6.95
CA PRO A 264 -11.73 14.30 7.71
C PRO A 264 -10.82 13.18 8.19
N ILE A 265 -11.33 12.00 8.52
CA ILE A 265 -10.55 11.02 9.30
C ILE A 265 -10.53 9.65 8.63
N SER A 266 -9.36 9.04 8.61
CA SER A 266 -9.13 7.66 8.20
C SER A 266 -8.46 6.88 9.32
N HIS A 267 -8.78 5.60 9.44
CA HIS A 267 -8.28 4.71 10.47
C HIS A 267 -7.65 3.47 9.85
N ASP A 268 -6.45 3.08 10.32
CA ASP A 268 -5.84 1.82 9.96
C ASP A 268 -5.63 0.98 11.22
N PHE A 269 -5.82 -0.33 11.08
CA PHE A 269 -5.53 -1.33 12.09
C PHE A 269 -4.61 -2.39 11.49
N VAL A 270 -3.60 -2.80 12.24
CA VAL A 270 -2.69 -3.89 11.85
C VAL A 270 -2.55 -4.85 13.01
N LEU A 271 -2.65 -6.14 12.70
CA LEU A 271 -2.38 -7.25 13.58
C LEU A 271 -1.33 -8.13 12.92
N SER A 272 -0.23 -8.44 13.59
CA SER A 272 0.79 -9.38 13.10
C SER A 272 1.20 -10.37 14.19
N LEU A 273 1.51 -11.59 13.76
CA LEU A 273 1.98 -12.69 14.63
C LEU A 273 3.17 -13.37 13.96
#